data_2166c252df5b386672df4102911b4c44
#
_entry.id   2166c252df5b386672df4102911b4c44
#
_cell.length_a   1.000
_cell.length_b   1.000
_cell.length_c   1.000
_cell.angle_alpha   90.00
_cell.angle_beta   90.00
_cell.angle_gamma   90.00
#
_symmetry.space_group_name_H-M   'P 1'
#
loop_
_entity.id
_entity.type
_entity.pdbx_description
1 polymer ?
#
loop_
_entity_poly.entity_id
_entity_poly.type
_entity_poly.pdbx_seq_one_letter_code
_entity_poly.pdbx_strand_id
1 'polypeptide(L)'
;MYQHTRLNKGSFSFFQKFRNFDYILLVCILLLGFISLATMYSTDGGKVLFHTKSHFIKLLVFTAMMILFSFINIKFWFSIGYFAYLVTVGLLVWVSLFGIKASGSQRWIDLYFLNLQPSELMKIFIILCLAKYFHRMKLENVNSIYTILTSLIIIILPMGLVIIQPDLGTSLLILISGVAVLWFAGINHKYFIYTMLGFLISLPFIISFLKPYQKLRVLTFLNPDRDPLGAGYQIIQSKIAVGSGGIFGKGFLKGTQSYLEFLPEKHTDFIFTLFSEEIRRLKFLEFLLQLHLLLNYCS
;
A
#
# COMPACT_ATOMS: atom_id res chain seq x y z
N MET A 1 21.23 -27.87 -11.32
CA MET A 1 22.57 -27.41 -10.91
C MET A 1 22.50 -25.88 -10.70
N TYR A 2 21.90 -25.43 -9.59
CA TYR A 2 21.87 -24.01 -9.23
C TYR A 2 23.19 -23.70 -8.54
N GLN A 3 24.07 -23.02 -9.26
CA GLN A 3 25.27 -22.44 -8.66
C GLN A 3 24.80 -21.44 -7.58
N HIS A 4 25.20 -21.69 -6.34
CA HIS A 4 25.24 -20.67 -5.31
C HIS A 4 26.06 -19.51 -5.87
N THR A 5 25.41 -18.55 -6.48
CA THR A 5 26.00 -17.23 -6.73
C THR A 5 26.36 -16.70 -5.34
N ARG A 6 27.58 -16.93 -4.92
CA ARG A 6 28.21 -16.28 -3.78
C ARG A 6 27.97 -14.79 -4.00
N LEU A 7 27.02 -14.23 -3.25
CA LEU A 7 26.86 -12.79 -3.16
C LEU A 7 28.26 -12.25 -2.91
N ASN A 8 28.82 -11.64 -3.92
CA ASN A 8 30.19 -11.23 -4.02
C ASN A 8 30.58 -10.48 -2.74
N LYS A 9 31.69 -10.84 -2.11
CA LYS A 9 32.19 -10.32 -0.82
C LYS A 9 32.56 -8.82 -0.84
N GLY A 10 32.37 -8.13 -1.98
CA GLY A 10 32.63 -6.71 -2.11
C GLY A 10 31.40 -5.90 -1.68
N SER A 11 31.47 -5.21 -0.56
CA SER A 11 30.57 -4.08 -0.34
C SER A 11 30.81 -3.09 -1.49
N PHE A 12 29.79 -2.86 -2.32
CA PHE A 12 29.87 -1.81 -3.34
C PHE A 12 30.36 -0.52 -2.68
N SER A 13 31.39 0.10 -3.27
CA SER A 13 31.83 1.43 -2.87
C SER A 13 30.65 2.41 -2.96
N PHE A 14 30.64 3.46 -2.15
CA PHE A 14 29.61 4.50 -2.18
C PHE A 14 29.38 5.03 -3.61
N PHE A 15 30.45 5.26 -4.37
CA PHE A 15 30.39 5.67 -5.77
C PHE A 15 29.71 4.65 -6.69
N GLN A 16 29.94 3.35 -6.47
CA GLN A 16 29.28 2.30 -7.25
C GLN A 16 27.79 2.21 -6.93
N LYS A 17 27.40 2.41 -5.66
CA LYS A 17 25.99 2.46 -5.27
C LYS A 17 25.28 3.66 -5.90
N PHE A 18 25.94 4.81 -5.91
CA PHE A 18 25.39 6.02 -6.52
C PHE A 18 25.22 5.86 -8.04
N ARG A 19 26.19 5.25 -8.73
CA ARG A 19 26.11 4.98 -10.18
C ARG A 19 25.01 3.97 -10.53
N ASN A 20 24.74 3.00 -9.66
CA ASN A 20 23.72 1.97 -9.87
C ASN A 20 22.38 2.35 -9.25
N PHE A 21 22.21 3.60 -8.82
CA PHE A 21 20.94 4.09 -8.29
C PHE A 21 19.94 4.26 -9.44
N ASP A 22 18.69 3.81 -9.22
CA ASP A 22 17.63 3.94 -10.21
C ASP A 22 17.07 5.38 -10.22
N TYR A 23 17.71 6.23 -11.02
CA TYR A 23 17.28 7.63 -11.19
C TYR A 23 15.94 7.75 -11.89
N ILE A 24 15.57 6.78 -12.73
CA ILE A 24 14.29 6.78 -13.45
C ILE A 24 13.17 6.63 -12.44
N LEU A 25 13.27 5.65 -11.55
CA LEU A 25 12.32 5.46 -10.46
C LEU A 25 12.19 6.70 -9.57
N LEU A 26 13.32 7.33 -9.22
CA LEU A 26 13.32 8.57 -8.43
C LEU A 26 12.56 9.69 -9.15
N VAL A 27 12.85 9.91 -10.43
CA VAL A 27 12.15 10.93 -11.23
C VAL A 27 10.66 10.66 -11.32
N CYS A 28 10.25 9.40 -11.54
CA CYS A 28 8.83 9.01 -11.55
C CYS A 28 8.14 9.33 -10.22
N ILE A 29 8.78 9.01 -9.09
CA ILE A 29 8.23 9.30 -7.75
C ILE A 29 8.09 10.83 -7.54
N LEU A 30 9.10 11.61 -7.91
CA LEU A 30 9.06 13.06 -7.79
C LEU A 30 8.00 13.69 -8.70
N LEU A 31 7.82 13.19 -9.92
CA LEU A 31 6.76 13.64 -10.83
C LEU A 31 5.37 13.35 -10.27
N LEU A 32 5.14 12.14 -9.76
CA LEU A 32 3.87 11.80 -9.10
C LEU A 32 3.63 12.65 -7.85
N GLY A 33 4.69 12.89 -7.06
CA GLY A 33 4.64 13.78 -5.90
C GLY A 33 4.30 15.21 -6.28
N PHE A 34 4.87 15.74 -7.38
CA PHE A 34 4.56 17.07 -7.89
C PHE A 34 3.10 17.18 -8.40
N ILE A 35 2.62 16.16 -9.12
CA ILE A 35 1.22 16.09 -9.56
C ILE A 35 0.28 16.11 -8.36
N SER A 36 0.59 15.32 -7.33
CA SER A 36 -0.17 15.28 -6.09
C SER A 36 -0.18 16.62 -5.37
N LEU A 37 0.97 17.30 -5.28
CA LEU A 37 1.07 18.66 -4.71
C LEU A 37 0.25 19.68 -5.49
N ALA A 38 0.31 19.65 -6.81
CA ALA A 38 -0.47 20.55 -7.67
C ALA A 38 -1.98 20.33 -7.44
N THR A 39 -2.41 19.06 -7.37
CA THR A 39 -3.81 18.73 -7.09
C THR A 39 -4.24 19.20 -5.71
N MET A 40 -3.41 18.99 -4.67
CA MET A 40 -3.70 19.50 -3.32
C MET A 40 -3.77 21.03 -3.26
N TYR A 41 -2.85 21.70 -3.95
CA TYR A 41 -2.89 23.17 -4.06
C TYR A 41 -4.18 23.64 -4.72
N SER A 42 -4.67 22.94 -5.74
CA SER A 42 -5.96 23.24 -6.36
C SER A 42 -7.12 22.99 -5.39
N THR A 43 -7.11 21.90 -4.66
CA THR A 43 -8.17 21.60 -3.66
C THR A 43 -8.21 22.58 -2.50
N ASP A 44 -7.08 23.19 -2.15
CA ASP A 44 -6.97 24.25 -1.15
C ASP A 44 -7.36 25.64 -1.73
N GLY A 45 -7.94 25.71 -2.94
CA GLY A 45 -8.40 26.94 -3.57
C GLY A 45 -7.29 27.85 -4.09
N GLY A 46 -6.15 27.28 -4.51
CA GLY A 46 -5.00 28.04 -5.01
C GLY A 46 -4.20 28.72 -3.91
N LYS A 47 -4.30 28.25 -2.67
CA LYS A 47 -3.54 28.72 -1.51
C LYS A 47 -2.73 27.59 -0.91
N VAL A 48 -1.56 27.91 -0.36
CA VAL A 48 -0.75 26.94 0.36
C VAL A 48 -1.27 26.83 1.79
N LEU A 49 -2.28 25.97 1.99
CA LEU A 49 -2.86 25.71 3.30
C LEU A 49 -2.13 24.54 4.02
N PHE A 50 -2.68 24.17 5.17
CA PHE A 50 -2.10 23.12 6.04
C PHE A 50 -1.88 21.80 5.29
N HIS A 51 -2.85 21.33 4.50
CA HIS A 51 -2.78 20.05 3.78
C HIS A 51 -1.66 20.05 2.73
N THR A 52 -1.60 21.07 1.88
CA THR A 52 -0.54 21.25 0.86
C THR A 52 0.84 21.34 1.51
N LYS A 53 1.01 22.14 2.58
CA LYS A 53 2.28 22.28 3.29
C LYS A 53 2.72 20.97 3.95
N SER A 54 1.80 20.27 4.63
CA SER A 54 2.07 18.98 5.28
C SER A 54 2.49 17.92 4.26
N HIS A 55 1.80 17.86 3.12
CA HIS A 55 2.13 16.91 2.05
C HIS A 55 3.52 17.19 1.44
N PHE A 56 3.86 18.47 1.21
CA PHE A 56 5.19 18.84 0.73
C PHE A 56 6.30 18.40 1.67
N ILE A 57 6.15 18.66 2.98
CA ILE A 57 7.13 18.25 3.99
C ILE A 57 7.26 16.72 4.01
N LYS A 58 6.14 15.99 4.00
CA LYS A 58 6.13 14.52 3.96
C LYS A 58 6.82 13.99 2.71
N LEU A 59 6.56 14.57 1.55
CA LEU A 59 7.20 14.19 0.28
C LEU A 59 8.73 14.35 0.38
N LEU A 60 9.22 15.48 0.88
CA LEU A 60 10.67 15.70 1.07
C LEU A 60 11.28 14.70 2.05
N VAL A 61 10.66 14.53 3.22
CA VAL A 61 11.17 13.62 4.26
C VAL A 61 11.22 12.18 3.77
N PHE A 62 10.12 11.69 3.19
CA PHE A 62 10.07 10.29 2.74
C PHE A 62 10.94 10.04 1.50
N THR A 63 11.11 11.01 0.61
CA THR A 63 12.07 10.89 -0.50
C THR A 63 13.51 10.84 0.03
N ALA A 64 13.86 11.68 0.99
CA ALA A 64 15.16 11.64 1.64
C ALA A 64 15.40 10.29 2.36
N MET A 65 14.41 9.78 3.10
CA MET A 65 14.46 8.45 3.74
C MET A 65 14.62 7.33 2.71
N MET A 66 13.89 7.38 1.59
CA MET A 66 14.02 6.40 0.51
C MET A 66 15.45 6.36 -0.04
N ILE A 67 16.03 7.53 -0.31
CA ILE A 67 17.42 7.64 -0.76
C ILE A 67 18.37 7.06 0.29
N LEU A 68 18.24 7.44 1.56
CA LEU A 68 19.08 6.92 2.64
C LEU A 68 18.96 5.38 2.75
N PHE A 69 17.76 4.84 2.70
CA PHE A 69 17.55 3.40 2.81
C PHE A 69 18.10 2.63 1.61
N SER A 70 18.14 3.22 0.42
CA SER A 70 18.72 2.59 -0.77
C SER A 70 20.21 2.37 -0.65
N PHE A 71 20.93 3.15 0.17
CA PHE A 71 22.35 2.96 0.45
C PHE A 71 22.63 1.90 1.51
N ILE A 72 21.62 1.45 2.27
CA ILE A 72 21.79 0.39 3.27
C ILE A 72 21.98 -0.95 2.55
N ASN A 73 22.92 -1.75 3.04
CA ASN A 73 23.22 -3.05 2.45
C ASN A 73 22.03 -4.02 2.67
N ILE A 74 21.65 -4.76 1.65
CA ILE A 74 20.58 -5.77 1.73
C ILE A 74 20.83 -6.81 2.84
N LYS A 75 22.11 -7.08 3.17
CA LYS A 75 22.47 -7.97 4.27
C LYS A 75 22.00 -7.47 5.63
N PHE A 76 21.96 -6.16 5.83
CA PHE A 76 21.43 -5.56 7.05
C PHE A 76 19.92 -5.87 7.18
N TRP A 77 19.15 -5.60 6.14
CA TRP A 77 17.71 -5.90 6.12
C TRP A 77 17.43 -7.39 6.34
N PHE A 78 18.22 -8.24 5.70
CA PHE A 78 18.16 -9.68 5.90
C PHE A 78 18.48 -10.07 7.35
N SER A 79 19.48 -9.43 7.98
CA SER A 79 19.88 -9.72 9.36
C SER A 79 18.75 -9.41 10.34
N ILE A 80 18.13 -8.24 10.21
CA ILE A 80 17.08 -7.77 11.15
C ILE A 80 15.68 -8.37 10.89
N GLY A 81 15.46 -9.10 9.78
CA GLY A 81 14.13 -9.51 9.33
C GLY A 81 13.27 -10.19 10.41
N TYR A 82 13.79 -11.14 11.17
CA TYR A 82 13.04 -11.78 12.26
C TYR A 82 12.81 -10.84 13.44
N PHE A 83 13.82 -10.07 13.82
CA PHE A 83 13.71 -9.12 14.91
C PHE A 83 12.65 -8.03 14.61
N ALA A 84 12.71 -7.45 13.41
CA ALA A 84 11.75 -6.45 12.98
C ALA A 84 10.32 -6.99 12.94
N TYR A 85 10.13 -8.22 12.47
CA TYR A 85 8.84 -8.91 12.49
C TYR A 85 8.32 -9.06 13.93
N LEU A 86 9.14 -9.58 14.86
CA LEU A 86 8.73 -9.76 16.26
C LEU A 86 8.40 -8.45 16.95
N VAL A 87 9.22 -7.41 16.75
CA VAL A 87 8.96 -6.07 17.28
C VAL A 87 7.62 -5.55 16.75
N THR A 88 7.35 -5.72 15.46
CA THR A 88 6.10 -5.23 14.87
C THR A 88 4.88 -6.02 15.35
N VAL A 89 5.00 -7.34 15.56
CA VAL A 89 3.96 -8.14 16.22
C VAL A 89 3.70 -7.61 17.63
N GLY A 90 4.75 -7.31 18.40
CA GLY A 90 4.62 -6.69 19.72
C GLY A 90 3.90 -5.34 19.67
N LEU A 91 4.23 -4.49 18.69
CA LEU A 91 3.52 -3.22 18.47
C LEU A 91 2.05 -3.42 18.08
N LEU A 92 1.71 -4.44 17.29
CA LEU A 92 0.32 -4.77 16.97
C LEU A 92 -0.47 -5.18 18.21
N VAL A 93 0.13 -5.99 19.08
CA VAL A 93 -0.48 -6.33 20.38
C VAL A 93 -0.63 -5.10 21.25
N TRP A 94 0.40 -4.27 21.36
CA TRP A 94 0.36 -3.02 22.11
C TRP A 94 -0.80 -2.11 21.64
N VAL A 95 -0.95 -1.92 20.33
CA VAL A 95 -2.01 -1.06 19.77
C VAL A 95 -3.40 -1.64 20.02
N SER A 96 -3.56 -2.96 19.99
CA SER A 96 -4.86 -3.58 20.31
C SER A 96 -5.30 -3.33 21.75
N LEU A 97 -4.35 -3.11 22.66
CA LEU A 97 -4.62 -2.85 24.09
C LEU A 97 -4.69 -1.35 24.42
N PHE A 98 -3.76 -0.55 23.88
CA PHE A 98 -3.51 0.83 24.29
C PHE A 98 -3.58 1.87 23.15
N GLY A 99 -3.87 1.46 21.92
CA GLY A 99 -3.90 2.36 20.76
C GLY A 99 -5.01 3.40 20.82
N ILE A 100 -4.82 4.48 20.05
CA ILE A 100 -5.82 5.55 19.91
C ILE A 100 -6.98 5.07 19.03
N LYS A 101 -8.19 5.35 19.48
CA LYS A 101 -9.42 5.09 18.71
C LYS A 101 -9.66 6.25 17.74
N ALA A 102 -9.55 5.98 16.44
CA ALA A 102 -9.91 6.92 15.40
C ALA A 102 -10.88 6.24 14.42
N SER A 103 -11.96 6.94 14.06
CA SER A 103 -12.97 6.43 13.11
C SER A 103 -13.51 5.03 13.42
N GLY A 104 -13.70 4.73 14.72
CA GLY A 104 -14.27 3.45 15.19
C GLY A 104 -13.31 2.27 15.24
N SER A 105 -12.00 2.48 15.05
CA SER A 105 -10.97 1.45 15.13
C SER A 105 -9.75 1.93 15.90
N GLN A 106 -9.08 1.01 16.58
CA GLN A 106 -7.92 1.26 17.42
C GLN A 106 -6.66 0.79 16.68
N ARG A 107 -5.96 1.69 15.98
CA ARG A 107 -4.89 1.33 15.02
C ARG A 107 -3.62 2.15 15.14
N TRP A 108 -3.64 3.28 15.88
CA TRP A 108 -2.59 4.29 15.83
C TRP A 108 -1.84 4.38 17.14
N ILE A 109 -0.53 4.63 17.03
CA ILE A 109 0.34 5.06 18.11
C ILE A 109 0.67 6.52 17.86
N ASP A 110 0.37 7.39 18.83
CA ASP A 110 0.78 8.78 18.79
C ASP A 110 2.25 8.90 19.20
N LEU A 111 3.06 9.45 18.31
CA LEU A 111 4.47 9.75 18.54
C LEU A 111 4.70 11.27 18.64
N TYR A 112 3.69 12.06 19.01
CA TYR A 112 3.69 13.52 19.06
C TYR A 112 3.84 14.21 17.68
N PHE A 113 4.75 13.75 16.84
CA PHE A 113 5.04 14.34 15.52
C PHE A 113 4.31 13.64 14.38
N LEU A 114 3.96 12.37 14.56
CA LEU A 114 3.29 11.56 13.55
C LEU A 114 2.55 10.40 14.24
N ASN A 115 1.45 10.02 13.64
CA ASN A 115 0.72 8.82 14.04
C ASN A 115 1.30 7.61 13.30
N LEU A 116 1.85 6.66 14.06
CA LEU A 116 2.40 5.43 13.52
C LEU A 116 1.31 4.35 13.50
N GLN A 117 1.15 3.68 12.35
CA GLN A 117 0.30 2.51 12.22
C GLN A 117 1.19 1.25 12.06
N PRO A 118 1.30 0.39 13.08
CA PRO A 118 2.19 -0.78 13.03
C PRO A 118 1.85 -1.78 11.93
N SER A 119 0.58 -1.88 11.53
CA SER A 119 0.18 -2.75 10.42
C SER A 119 0.77 -2.33 9.07
N GLU A 120 1.12 -1.05 8.87
CA GLU A 120 1.84 -0.59 7.69
C GLU A 120 3.27 -1.16 7.64
N LEU A 121 3.95 -1.15 8.78
CA LEU A 121 5.28 -1.74 8.92
C LEU A 121 5.24 -3.26 8.77
N MET A 122 4.17 -3.91 9.26
CA MET A 122 4.02 -5.35 9.19
C MET A 122 4.00 -5.86 7.74
N LYS A 123 3.41 -5.13 6.79
CA LYS A 123 3.41 -5.50 5.37
C LYS A 123 4.82 -5.65 4.79
N ILE A 124 5.75 -4.84 5.27
CA ILE A 124 7.16 -4.90 4.84
C ILE A 124 7.90 -6.02 5.59
N PHE A 125 7.74 -6.07 6.91
CA PHE A 125 8.53 -7.00 7.72
C PHE A 125 8.10 -8.45 7.60
N ILE A 126 6.84 -8.73 7.23
CA ILE A 126 6.41 -10.09 6.91
C ILE A 126 7.12 -10.62 5.65
N ILE A 127 7.30 -9.78 4.64
CA ILE A 127 8.04 -10.15 3.42
C ILE A 127 9.50 -10.45 3.77
N LEU A 128 10.16 -9.59 4.57
CA LEU A 128 11.54 -9.81 4.99
C LEU A 128 11.70 -11.07 5.85
N CYS A 129 10.77 -11.32 6.76
CA CYS A 129 10.77 -12.50 7.62
C CYS A 129 10.64 -13.79 6.80
N LEU A 130 9.65 -13.87 5.92
CA LEU A 130 9.43 -15.03 5.07
C LEU A 130 10.55 -15.23 4.05
N ALA A 131 11.04 -14.16 3.41
CA ALA A 131 12.17 -14.23 2.50
C ALA A 131 13.42 -14.80 3.20
N LYS A 132 13.69 -14.36 4.44
CA LYS A 132 14.79 -14.90 5.26
C LYS A 132 14.57 -16.36 5.63
N TYR A 133 13.34 -16.75 5.93
CA TYR A 133 12.96 -18.11 6.28
C TYR A 133 13.24 -19.06 5.10
N PHE A 134 12.71 -18.75 3.92
CA PHE A 134 12.88 -19.57 2.71
C PHE A 134 14.31 -19.55 2.15
N HIS A 135 15.02 -18.43 2.27
CA HIS A 135 16.42 -18.36 1.80
C HIS A 135 17.34 -19.37 2.49
N ARG A 136 17.05 -19.75 3.73
CA ARG A 136 17.84 -20.73 4.50
C ARG A 136 17.40 -22.17 4.25
N MET A 137 16.33 -22.39 3.51
CA MET A 137 15.80 -23.72 3.26
C MET A 137 16.43 -24.39 2.06
N LYS A 138 16.55 -25.70 2.13
CA LYS A 138 16.84 -26.53 0.95
C LYS A 138 15.57 -26.64 0.12
N LEU A 139 15.71 -26.65 -1.22
CA LEU A 139 14.59 -26.76 -2.16
C LEU A 139 13.71 -28.00 -1.89
N GLU A 140 14.30 -29.11 -1.46
CA GLU A 140 13.59 -30.36 -1.11
C GLU A 140 12.59 -30.16 0.04
N ASN A 141 12.88 -29.25 0.96
CA ASN A 141 12.08 -29.01 2.16
C ASN A 141 11.02 -27.92 2.01
N VAL A 142 11.02 -27.18 0.89
CA VAL A 142 10.08 -26.06 0.67
C VAL A 142 8.62 -26.54 0.72
N ASN A 143 8.33 -27.72 0.20
CA ASN A 143 7.00 -28.33 0.20
C ASN A 143 6.71 -29.24 1.39
N SER A 144 7.59 -29.25 2.41
CA SER A 144 7.32 -29.97 3.66
C SER A 144 6.14 -29.36 4.41
N ILE A 145 5.32 -30.21 5.02
CA ILE A 145 4.16 -29.77 5.81
C ILE A 145 4.58 -28.83 6.95
N TYR A 146 5.73 -29.06 7.57
CA TYR A 146 6.26 -28.20 8.64
C TYR A 146 6.61 -26.79 8.11
N THR A 147 7.20 -26.71 6.93
CA THR A 147 7.53 -25.43 6.27
C THR A 147 6.28 -24.64 5.96
N ILE A 148 5.26 -25.30 5.41
CA ILE A 148 3.97 -24.69 5.08
C ILE A 148 3.28 -24.21 6.35
N LEU A 149 3.18 -25.04 7.39
CA LEU A 149 2.54 -24.65 8.65
C LEU A 149 3.26 -23.48 9.33
N THR A 150 4.60 -23.50 9.38
CA THR A 150 5.38 -22.40 9.97
C THR A 150 5.14 -21.10 9.21
N SER A 151 5.17 -21.12 7.88
CA SER A 151 4.93 -19.92 7.09
C SER A 151 3.48 -19.42 7.20
N LEU A 152 2.50 -20.32 7.31
CA LEU A 152 1.12 -19.94 7.59
C LEU A 152 0.96 -19.27 8.96
N ILE A 153 1.62 -19.78 10.00
CA ILE A 153 1.61 -19.16 11.33
C ILE A 153 2.20 -17.75 11.26
N ILE A 154 3.32 -17.55 10.56
CA ILE A 154 3.94 -16.23 10.36
C ILE A 154 2.97 -15.27 9.67
N ILE A 155 2.09 -15.73 8.77
CA ILE A 155 1.11 -14.90 8.07
C ILE A 155 -0.15 -14.68 8.89
N ILE A 156 -0.73 -15.73 9.45
CA ILE A 156 -2.04 -15.72 10.12
C ILE A 156 -1.99 -14.95 11.44
N LEU A 157 -0.86 -15.02 12.16
CA LEU A 157 -0.72 -14.36 13.46
C LEU A 157 -0.89 -12.83 13.34
N PRO A 158 -0.11 -12.08 12.53
CA PRO A 158 -0.31 -10.64 12.39
C PRO A 158 -1.64 -10.30 11.68
N MET A 159 -2.08 -11.11 10.72
CA MET A 159 -3.38 -10.94 10.07
C MET A 159 -4.51 -10.97 11.11
N GLY A 160 -4.52 -11.96 12.00
CA GLY A 160 -5.52 -12.11 13.06
C GLY A 160 -5.54 -10.93 14.02
N LEU A 161 -4.35 -10.44 14.44
CA LEU A 161 -4.24 -9.25 15.30
C LEU A 161 -4.84 -8.01 14.63
N VAL A 162 -4.64 -7.83 13.32
CA VAL A 162 -5.18 -6.69 12.56
C VAL A 162 -6.70 -6.82 12.34
N ILE A 163 -7.23 -8.04 12.19
CA ILE A 163 -8.68 -8.28 12.12
C ILE A 163 -9.36 -7.88 13.43
N ILE A 164 -8.73 -8.14 14.58
CA ILE A 164 -9.24 -7.73 15.90
C ILE A 164 -9.32 -6.21 16.02
N GLN A 165 -8.44 -5.47 15.34
CA GLN A 165 -8.42 -3.99 15.25
C GLN A 165 -9.44 -3.41 14.25
N PRO A 166 -10.50 -4.08 13.89
CA PRO A 166 -11.44 -4.00 12.75
C PRO A 166 -10.86 -3.37 11.46
N ASP A 167 -9.67 -3.88 11.01
CA ASP A 167 -9.04 -3.44 9.78
C ASP A 167 -8.91 -4.57 8.74
N LEU A 168 -10.02 -4.86 8.05
CA LEU A 168 -10.05 -5.92 7.04
C LEU A 168 -9.15 -5.62 5.83
N GLY A 169 -9.07 -4.35 5.42
CA GLY A 169 -8.28 -3.96 4.26
C GLY A 169 -6.79 -4.27 4.45
N THR A 170 -6.22 -3.81 5.56
CA THR A 170 -4.81 -4.03 5.86
C THR A 170 -4.52 -5.50 6.19
N SER A 171 -5.44 -6.22 6.86
CA SER A 171 -5.29 -7.65 7.12
C SER A 171 -5.22 -8.47 5.83
N LEU A 172 -6.03 -8.11 4.83
CA LEU A 172 -6.00 -8.74 3.51
C LEU A 172 -4.68 -8.45 2.76
N LEU A 173 -4.17 -7.21 2.85
CA LEU A 173 -2.88 -6.85 2.26
C LEU A 173 -1.72 -7.63 2.89
N ILE A 174 -1.73 -7.85 4.21
CA ILE A 174 -0.75 -8.70 4.90
C ILE A 174 -0.82 -10.14 4.38
N LEU A 175 -2.04 -10.69 4.25
CA LEU A 175 -2.25 -12.03 3.70
C LEU A 175 -1.72 -12.13 2.26
N ILE A 176 -2.10 -11.22 1.39
CA ILE A 176 -1.67 -11.21 -0.02
C ILE A 176 -0.15 -11.10 -0.11
N SER A 177 0.47 -10.22 0.68
CA SER A 177 1.93 -10.07 0.72
C SER A 177 2.63 -11.36 1.14
N GLY A 178 2.12 -12.04 2.18
CA GLY A 178 2.65 -13.32 2.64
C GLY A 178 2.49 -14.42 1.60
N VAL A 179 1.30 -14.57 1.03
CA VAL A 179 0.99 -15.56 -0.01
C VAL A 179 1.84 -15.35 -1.27
N ALA A 180 2.10 -14.09 -1.67
CA ALA A 180 2.98 -13.78 -2.77
C ALA A 180 4.42 -14.29 -2.52
N VAL A 181 4.95 -14.13 -1.31
CA VAL A 181 6.27 -14.68 -0.97
C VAL A 181 6.28 -16.20 -1.03
N LEU A 182 5.22 -16.88 -0.56
CA LEU A 182 5.09 -18.34 -0.66
C LEU A 182 5.09 -18.80 -2.12
N TRP A 183 4.42 -18.06 -3.00
CA TRP A 183 4.40 -18.33 -4.43
C TRP A 183 5.80 -18.24 -5.05
N PHE A 184 6.53 -17.15 -4.77
CA PHE A 184 7.90 -16.96 -5.26
C PHE A 184 8.92 -17.93 -4.62
N ALA A 185 8.64 -18.44 -3.42
CA ALA A 185 9.46 -19.45 -2.77
C ALA A 185 9.40 -20.83 -3.45
N GLY A 186 8.45 -21.03 -4.39
CA GLY A 186 8.30 -22.28 -5.13
C GLY A 186 7.44 -23.34 -4.43
N ILE A 187 6.53 -22.92 -3.56
CA ILE A 187 5.51 -23.83 -2.99
C ILE A 187 4.61 -24.35 -4.13
N ASN A 188 4.27 -25.63 -4.06
CA ASN A 188 3.48 -26.29 -5.10
C ASN A 188 2.12 -25.59 -5.30
N HIS A 189 1.82 -25.26 -6.57
CA HIS A 189 0.60 -24.54 -6.95
C HIS A 189 -0.71 -25.24 -6.53
N LYS A 190 -0.68 -26.56 -6.31
CA LYS A 190 -1.84 -27.31 -5.81
C LYS A 190 -2.36 -26.76 -4.48
N TYR A 191 -1.46 -26.33 -3.57
CA TYR A 191 -1.88 -25.76 -2.29
C TYR A 191 -2.63 -24.42 -2.47
N PHE A 192 -2.19 -23.60 -3.41
CA PHE A 192 -2.89 -22.33 -3.72
C PHE A 192 -4.27 -22.59 -4.34
N ILE A 193 -4.38 -23.57 -5.23
CA ILE A 193 -5.67 -23.96 -5.82
C ILE A 193 -6.62 -24.47 -4.73
N TYR A 194 -6.16 -25.38 -3.85
CA TYR A 194 -6.98 -25.92 -2.77
C TYR A 194 -7.39 -24.84 -1.77
N THR A 195 -6.49 -23.92 -1.40
CA THR A 195 -6.83 -22.80 -0.52
C THR A 195 -7.81 -21.84 -1.17
N MET A 196 -7.66 -21.56 -2.46
CA MET A 196 -8.60 -20.73 -3.21
C MET A 196 -9.98 -21.37 -3.33
N LEU A 197 -10.06 -22.66 -3.63
CA LEU A 197 -11.32 -23.39 -3.66
C LEU A 197 -11.98 -23.43 -2.29
N GLY A 198 -11.20 -23.72 -1.23
CA GLY A 198 -11.69 -23.67 0.15
C GLY A 198 -12.21 -22.29 0.55
N PHE A 199 -11.53 -21.22 0.15
CA PHE A 199 -11.97 -19.85 0.36
C PHE A 199 -13.29 -19.55 -0.37
N LEU A 200 -13.43 -19.95 -1.64
CA LEU A 200 -14.66 -19.76 -2.41
C LEU A 200 -15.84 -20.51 -1.77
N ILE A 201 -15.64 -21.74 -1.32
CA ILE A 201 -16.66 -22.53 -0.61
C ILE A 201 -17.02 -21.87 0.74
N SER A 202 -16.04 -21.27 1.43
CA SER A 202 -16.27 -20.61 2.73
C SER A 202 -16.88 -19.21 2.62
N LEU A 203 -16.91 -18.59 1.43
CA LEU A 203 -17.43 -17.23 1.21
C LEU A 203 -18.83 -17.00 1.79
N PRO A 204 -19.85 -17.87 1.59
CA PRO A 204 -21.17 -17.67 2.17
C PRO A 204 -21.13 -17.61 3.70
N PHE A 205 -20.31 -18.44 4.34
CA PHE A 205 -20.11 -18.43 5.79
C PHE A 205 -19.40 -17.15 6.23
N ILE A 206 -18.31 -16.75 5.57
CA ILE A 206 -17.57 -15.52 5.87
C ILE A 206 -18.52 -14.30 5.80
N ILE A 207 -19.36 -14.21 4.76
CA ILE A 207 -20.32 -13.12 4.61
C ILE A 207 -21.34 -13.11 5.79
N SER A 208 -21.72 -14.26 6.32
CA SER A 208 -22.64 -14.32 7.47
C SER A 208 -22.02 -13.75 8.75
N PHE A 209 -20.72 -13.87 8.95
CA PHE A 209 -19.98 -13.36 10.12
C PHE A 209 -19.56 -11.88 10.01
N LEU A 210 -19.69 -11.26 8.84
CA LEU A 210 -19.38 -9.84 8.69
C LEU A 210 -20.26 -8.97 9.56
N LYS A 211 -19.67 -7.96 10.20
CA LYS A 211 -20.41 -6.93 10.94
C LYS A 211 -21.34 -6.15 10.01
N PRO A 212 -22.47 -5.61 10.50
CA PRO A 212 -23.45 -4.90 9.67
C PRO A 212 -22.82 -3.81 8.79
N TYR A 213 -21.92 -3.01 9.34
CA TYR A 213 -21.25 -1.94 8.59
C TYR A 213 -20.32 -2.47 7.47
N GLN A 214 -19.73 -3.67 7.64
CA GLN A 214 -18.89 -4.31 6.62
C GLN A 214 -19.75 -4.84 5.46
N LYS A 215 -20.89 -5.47 5.79
CA LYS A 215 -21.89 -5.89 4.79
C LYS A 215 -22.39 -4.69 4.00
N LEU A 216 -22.73 -3.60 4.71
CA LEU A 216 -23.19 -2.37 4.07
C LEU A 216 -22.14 -1.83 3.09
N ARG A 217 -20.87 -1.76 3.46
CA ARG A 217 -19.79 -1.32 2.57
C ARG A 217 -19.68 -2.16 1.30
N VAL A 218 -19.76 -3.49 1.40
CA VAL A 218 -19.74 -4.38 0.23
C VAL A 218 -20.96 -4.13 -0.67
N LEU A 219 -22.15 -4.05 -0.09
CA LEU A 219 -23.38 -3.82 -0.83
C LEU A 219 -23.40 -2.44 -1.49
N THR A 220 -22.94 -1.40 -0.79
CA THR A 220 -22.83 -0.03 -1.32
C THR A 220 -21.79 0.07 -2.42
N PHE A 221 -20.68 -0.68 -2.33
CA PHE A 221 -19.69 -0.74 -3.40
C PHE A 221 -20.30 -1.34 -4.69
N LEU A 222 -21.10 -2.40 -4.57
CA LEU A 222 -21.77 -3.04 -5.71
C LEU A 222 -22.93 -2.19 -6.27
N ASN A 223 -23.66 -1.52 -5.40
CA ASN A 223 -24.78 -0.65 -5.78
C ASN A 223 -24.82 0.60 -4.87
N PRO A 224 -24.13 1.70 -5.27
CA PRO A 224 -24.07 2.93 -4.48
C PRO A 224 -25.44 3.62 -4.32
N ASP A 225 -26.36 3.40 -5.26
CA ASP A 225 -27.67 4.03 -5.29
C ASP A 225 -28.61 3.54 -4.17
N ARG A 226 -28.22 2.49 -3.44
CA ARG A 226 -28.97 2.01 -2.25
C ARG A 226 -28.90 2.94 -1.05
N ASP A 227 -27.80 3.70 -0.94
CA ASP A 227 -27.59 4.64 0.16
C ASP A 227 -26.94 5.93 -0.37
N PRO A 228 -27.71 6.72 -1.14
CA PRO A 228 -27.17 7.88 -1.85
C PRO A 228 -26.78 9.05 -0.96
N LEU A 229 -27.24 9.07 0.30
CA LEU A 229 -26.93 10.12 1.30
C LEU A 229 -25.93 9.66 2.37
N GLY A 230 -25.67 8.35 2.46
CA GLY A 230 -24.73 7.78 3.43
C GLY A 230 -23.45 7.26 2.77
N ALA A 231 -23.18 5.94 2.92
CA ALA A 231 -21.93 5.33 2.44
C ALA A 231 -21.76 5.40 0.91
N GLY A 232 -22.86 5.46 0.12
CA GLY A 232 -22.82 5.61 -1.34
C GLY A 232 -22.53 7.03 -1.82
N TYR A 233 -22.76 8.04 -0.98
CA TYR A 233 -22.62 9.45 -1.35
C TYR A 233 -21.25 9.77 -1.97
N GLN A 234 -20.17 9.39 -1.30
CA GLN A 234 -18.83 9.66 -1.76
C GLN A 234 -18.52 8.99 -3.12
N ILE A 235 -19.03 7.77 -3.33
CA ILE A 235 -18.84 7.04 -4.60
C ILE A 235 -19.61 7.74 -5.73
N ILE A 236 -20.84 8.18 -5.47
CA ILE A 236 -21.66 8.89 -6.46
C ILE A 236 -21.03 10.23 -6.81
N GLN A 237 -20.63 11.04 -5.81
CA GLN A 237 -19.96 12.31 -6.05
C GLN A 237 -18.63 12.16 -6.78
N SER A 238 -17.87 11.11 -6.46
CA SER A 238 -16.65 10.78 -7.19
C SER A 238 -16.92 10.45 -8.67
N LYS A 239 -17.95 9.65 -8.96
CA LYS A 239 -18.36 9.36 -10.34
C LYS A 239 -18.80 10.62 -11.10
N ILE A 240 -19.57 11.51 -10.43
CA ILE A 240 -20.00 12.80 -11.00
C ILE A 240 -18.77 13.66 -11.31
N ALA A 241 -17.83 13.79 -10.39
CA ALA A 241 -16.61 14.57 -10.58
C ALA A 241 -15.81 14.06 -11.79
N VAL A 242 -15.50 12.77 -11.81
CA VAL A 242 -14.77 12.13 -12.91
C VAL A 242 -15.53 12.25 -14.24
N GLY A 243 -16.86 12.10 -14.23
CA GLY A 243 -17.72 12.24 -15.41
C GLY A 243 -17.76 13.69 -15.93
N SER A 244 -17.89 14.67 -15.04
CA SER A 244 -17.97 16.08 -15.36
C SER A 244 -16.67 16.66 -15.95
N GLY A 245 -15.51 16.07 -15.61
CA GLY A 245 -14.23 16.44 -16.21
C GLY A 245 -14.11 16.06 -17.69
N GLY A 246 -14.89 15.06 -18.16
CA GLY A 246 -14.87 14.59 -19.54
C GLY A 246 -13.47 14.20 -20.02
N ILE A 247 -13.22 14.34 -21.35
CA ILE A 247 -11.91 14.02 -21.96
C ILE A 247 -10.91 15.16 -21.73
N PHE A 248 -11.39 16.41 -21.65
CA PHE A 248 -10.55 17.60 -21.65
C PHE A 248 -10.25 18.18 -20.26
N GLY A 249 -10.97 17.73 -19.21
CA GLY A 249 -10.92 18.33 -17.89
C GLY A 249 -11.56 19.73 -17.84
N LYS A 250 -11.93 20.17 -16.65
CA LYS A 250 -12.49 21.54 -16.45
C LYS A 250 -11.43 22.64 -16.44
N GLY A 251 -10.16 22.28 -16.25
CA GLY A 251 -9.04 23.18 -16.07
C GLY A 251 -8.55 23.25 -14.63
N PHE A 252 -7.28 23.54 -14.46
CA PHE A 252 -6.64 23.68 -13.15
C PHE A 252 -7.32 24.80 -12.36
N LEU A 253 -7.57 24.58 -11.07
CA LEU A 253 -8.32 25.47 -10.17
C LEU A 253 -9.81 25.68 -10.56
N LYS A 254 -10.39 24.84 -11.42
CA LYS A 254 -11.79 24.96 -11.86
C LYS A 254 -12.65 23.73 -11.50
N GLY A 255 -12.16 22.87 -10.60
CA GLY A 255 -12.88 21.72 -10.10
C GLY A 255 -14.07 22.14 -9.23
N THR A 256 -15.30 21.82 -9.63
CA THR A 256 -16.51 22.23 -8.89
C THR A 256 -16.71 21.37 -7.64
N GLN A 257 -16.36 20.08 -7.70
CA GLN A 257 -16.58 19.16 -6.58
C GLN A 257 -15.63 19.41 -5.40
N SER A 258 -14.43 19.92 -5.66
CA SER A 258 -13.48 20.34 -4.63
C SER A 258 -13.92 21.61 -3.90
N TYR A 259 -14.42 22.61 -4.65
CA TYR A 259 -14.85 23.89 -4.08
C TYR A 259 -16.14 23.78 -3.26
N LEU A 260 -17.07 22.94 -3.68
CA LEU A 260 -18.34 22.76 -3.01
C LEU A 260 -18.29 21.79 -1.82
N GLU A 261 -17.09 21.27 -1.50
CA GLU A 261 -16.84 20.35 -0.36
C GLU A 261 -17.75 19.10 -0.34
N PHE A 262 -18.18 18.63 -1.52
CA PHE A 262 -19.00 17.43 -1.62
C PHE A 262 -18.24 16.15 -1.27
N LEU A 263 -16.88 16.19 -1.26
CA LEU A 263 -16.03 15.05 -0.91
C LEU A 263 -15.26 15.36 0.39
N PRO A 264 -15.68 14.79 1.54
CA PRO A 264 -15.03 15.04 2.84
C PRO A 264 -13.55 14.67 2.85
N GLU A 265 -13.19 13.52 2.24
CA GLU A 265 -11.81 13.01 2.19
C GLU A 265 -11.10 13.39 0.88
N LYS A 266 -11.34 14.61 0.38
CA LYS A 266 -10.81 15.12 -0.89
C LYS A 266 -9.28 15.16 -0.96
N HIS A 267 -8.60 15.31 0.17
CA HIS A 267 -7.14 15.42 0.24
C HIS A 267 -6.40 14.08 0.30
N THR A 268 -7.11 12.97 0.49
CA THR A 268 -6.55 11.63 0.65
C THR A 268 -7.16 10.64 -0.35
N ASP A 269 -8.29 10.06 -0.02
CA ASP A 269 -8.86 8.93 -0.75
C ASP A 269 -9.40 9.31 -2.14
N PHE A 270 -9.84 10.56 -2.30
CA PHE A 270 -10.45 11.05 -3.54
C PHE A 270 -9.58 12.04 -4.33
N ILE A 271 -8.29 12.14 -4.04
CA ILE A 271 -7.38 13.05 -4.74
C ILE A 271 -7.32 12.79 -6.26
N PHE A 272 -7.36 11.51 -6.66
CA PHE A 272 -7.40 11.12 -8.07
C PHE A 272 -8.71 11.58 -8.76
N THR A 273 -9.82 11.59 -8.04
CA THR A 273 -11.11 12.07 -8.54
C THR A 273 -11.02 13.55 -8.93
N LEU A 274 -10.43 14.37 -8.07
CA LEU A 274 -10.25 15.80 -8.30
C LEU A 274 -9.24 16.08 -9.40
N PHE A 275 -8.13 15.33 -9.42
CA PHE A 275 -7.19 15.35 -10.53
C PHE A 275 -7.88 15.07 -11.87
N SER A 276 -8.76 14.06 -11.92
CA SER A 276 -9.48 13.66 -13.13
C SER A 276 -10.55 14.68 -13.56
N GLU A 277 -11.11 15.43 -12.62
CA GLU A 277 -12.05 16.52 -12.89
C GLU A 277 -11.35 17.72 -13.56
N GLU A 278 -10.15 18.08 -13.08
CA GLU A 278 -9.46 19.30 -13.50
C GLU A 278 -8.55 19.11 -14.71
N ILE A 279 -7.82 17.97 -14.77
CA ILE A 279 -6.74 17.77 -15.74
C ILE A 279 -7.19 16.86 -16.88
N ARG A 280 -6.78 17.20 -18.09
CA ARG A 280 -7.04 16.45 -19.33
C ARG A 280 -6.58 14.99 -19.20
N ARG A 281 -7.49 14.03 -19.29
CA ARG A 281 -7.16 12.60 -19.32
C ARG A 281 -6.23 12.23 -20.47
N LEU A 282 -6.43 12.84 -21.65
CA LEU A 282 -5.56 12.62 -22.81
C LEU A 282 -4.12 13.07 -22.57
N LYS A 283 -3.90 14.26 -21.97
CA LYS A 283 -2.54 14.73 -21.65
C LYS A 283 -1.86 13.86 -20.59
N PHE A 284 -2.61 13.29 -19.67
CA PHE A 284 -2.06 12.36 -18.69
C PHE A 284 -1.68 11.01 -19.34
N LEU A 285 -2.53 10.50 -20.26
CA LEU A 285 -2.22 9.30 -21.03
C LEU A 285 -1.02 9.52 -21.96
N GLU A 286 -0.96 10.66 -22.66
CA GLU A 286 0.19 11.06 -23.47
C GLU A 286 1.46 11.16 -22.63
N PHE A 287 1.37 11.73 -21.43
CA PHE A 287 2.48 11.81 -20.49
C PHE A 287 2.94 10.41 -20.04
N LEU A 288 2.02 9.52 -19.67
CA LEU A 288 2.34 8.14 -19.32
C LEU A 288 2.96 7.36 -20.48
N LEU A 289 2.47 7.59 -21.70
CA LEU A 289 2.99 6.95 -22.92
C LEU A 289 4.40 7.46 -23.25
N GLN A 290 4.63 8.76 -23.13
CA GLN A 290 5.96 9.37 -23.29
C GLN A 290 6.93 8.87 -22.22
N LEU A 291 6.48 8.76 -20.97
CA LEU A 291 7.27 8.21 -19.88
C LEU A 291 7.63 6.74 -20.13
N HIS A 292 6.68 5.93 -20.61
CA HIS A 292 6.91 4.52 -20.97
C HIS A 292 7.91 4.39 -22.14
N LEU A 293 7.79 5.24 -23.15
CA LEU A 293 8.73 5.27 -24.28
C LEU A 293 10.14 5.70 -23.85
N LEU A 294 10.26 6.68 -22.96
CA LEU A 294 11.54 7.09 -22.37
C LEU A 294 12.17 5.96 -21.53
N LEU A 295 11.37 5.23 -20.76
CA LEU A 295 11.84 4.10 -19.96
C LEU A 295 12.38 2.96 -20.84
N ASN A 296 11.71 2.68 -21.98
CA ASN A 296 12.16 1.65 -22.92
C ASN A 296 13.35 2.08 -23.77
N TYR A 297 13.63 3.38 -23.89
CA TYR A 297 14.80 3.89 -24.65
C TYR A 297 16.08 3.93 -23.82
N CYS A 298 15.95 3.86 -22.47
CA CYS A 298 17.09 3.89 -21.54
C CYS A 298 17.46 2.51 -20.97
N SER A 299 16.71 1.46 -21.31
CA SER A 299 17.03 0.06 -21.01
C SER A 299 17.81 -0.58 -22.17
#